data_46a0b561c7114ca15a1d1190d4744b80
#
_entry.id   46a0b561c7114ca15a1d1190d4744b80
#
_cell.length_a   1.000
_cell.length_b   1.000
_cell.length_c   1.000
_cell.angle_alpha   90.00
_cell.angle_beta   90.00
_cell.angle_gamma   90.00
#
_symmetry.space_group_name_H-M   'P 1'
#
loop_
_entity.id
_entity.type
_entity.pdbx_description
1 polymer ?
#
loop_
_entity_poly.entity_id
_entity_poly.type
_entity_poly.pdbx_seq_one_letter_code
_entity_poly.pdbx_strand_id
1 'polypeptide(L)'
;MQGTIRDMSSKPTAKARPTPDAPVVVIGDAIVTELQETEARGGLTSRSYVSGSALNVTMALARLGVPVALIASIGDDPDGVRIRAHLRKHGIRFAPSVSLAGTGRAISEPADGEPLYTFDDAARARRIRFDDEQVALIRAAPFVAISGFAFDDKKQHRRLLEAVIRPQERLLLDPNPRLGLVEDPVAFVDNFERHVSSALFTHLSDNDADLLFEAPLDEATSDMLDLGATHVLATEGNRGGRWVNRAGIDVQKGNFSSWEE
;
A
#
# COMPACT_ATOMS: atom_id res chain seq x y z
N MET A 1 9.57 6.19 59.39
CA MET A 1 9.70 5.48 58.15
C MET A 1 9.12 6.36 57.05
N GLN A 2 9.98 7.08 56.32
CA GLN A 2 9.57 7.96 55.21
C GLN A 2 9.75 7.17 53.92
N GLY A 3 8.64 6.86 53.26
CA GLY A 3 8.64 6.23 51.95
C GLY A 3 8.83 7.26 50.84
N THR A 4 9.92 7.15 50.12
CA THR A 4 10.26 7.98 48.96
C THR A 4 9.37 7.61 47.78
N ILE A 5 8.50 8.52 47.37
CA ILE A 5 7.73 8.42 46.13
C ILE A 5 8.71 8.68 44.96
N ARG A 6 8.98 7.65 44.17
CA ARG A 6 9.70 7.82 42.90
C ARG A 6 8.81 8.58 41.90
N ASP A 7 9.25 9.76 41.57
CA ASP A 7 8.74 10.58 40.47
C ASP A 7 8.99 9.84 39.13
N MET A 8 7.92 9.28 38.54
CA MET A 8 7.93 8.73 37.19
C MET A 8 7.46 9.80 36.19
N SER A 9 8.16 10.92 36.10
CA SER A 9 7.96 11.85 35.00
C SER A 9 8.63 11.27 33.75
N SER A 10 7.90 10.49 32.98
CA SER A 10 8.29 10.12 31.63
C SER A 10 8.33 11.37 30.77
N LYS A 11 9.54 11.84 30.44
CA LYS A 11 9.75 12.90 29.46
C LYS A 11 9.05 12.52 28.16
N PRO A 12 8.27 13.42 27.53
CA PRO A 12 7.69 13.16 26.23
C PRO A 12 8.85 12.96 25.24
N THR A 13 8.91 11.78 24.63
CA THR A 13 9.87 11.47 23.56
C THR A 13 9.72 12.51 22.46
N ALA A 14 10.80 13.24 22.20
CA ALA A 14 10.85 14.29 21.20
C ALA A 14 10.31 13.75 19.86
N LYS A 15 9.37 14.47 19.26
CA LYS A 15 8.84 14.17 17.93
C LYS A 15 10.02 14.14 16.95
N ALA A 16 10.38 12.97 16.45
CA ALA A 16 11.40 12.85 15.43
C ALA A 16 10.98 13.69 14.21
N ARG A 17 11.76 14.71 13.86
CA ARG A 17 11.53 15.50 12.65
C ARG A 17 11.99 14.69 11.45
N PRO A 18 11.28 14.78 10.29
CA PRO A 18 11.76 14.18 9.05
C PRO A 18 13.16 14.70 8.73
N THR A 19 14.02 13.82 8.25
CA THR A 19 15.33 14.21 7.73
C THR A 19 15.13 14.61 6.27
N PRO A 20 15.62 15.77 5.79
CA PRO A 20 15.39 16.24 4.43
C PRO A 20 15.79 15.24 3.34
N ASP A 21 16.81 14.41 3.62
CA ASP A 21 17.34 13.42 2.69
C ASP A 21 16.80 11.98 2.94
N ALA A 22 15.85 11.83 3.87
CA ALA A 22 15.28 10.51 4.13
C ALA A 22 14.34 10.08 2.98
N PRO A 23 14.32 8.79 2.62
CA PRO A 23 13.44 8.30 1.57
C PRO A 23 11.96 8.36 1.98
N VAL A 24 11.08 8.52 1.00
CA VAL A 24 9.68 8.16 1.14
C VAL A 24 9.59 6.66 1.44
N VAL A 25 8.80 6.26 2.42
CA VAL A 25 8.62 4.85 2.75
C VAL A 25 7.30 4.37 2.18
N VAL A 26 7.35 3.29 1.41
CA VAL A 26 6.17 2.58 0.90
C VAL A 26 6.02 1.27 1.66
N ILE A 27 4.81 0.97 2.13
CA ILE A 27 4.49 -0.21 2.94
C ILE A 27 3.38 -1.00 2.23
N GLY A 28 3.58 -2.30 2.02
CA GLY A 28 2.54 -3.16 1.48
C GLY A 28 3.08 -4.42 0.82
N ASP A 29 2.54 -4.77 -0.34
CA ASP A 29 2.85 -6.02 -1.01
C ASP A 29 3.98 -5.91 -2.04
N ALA A 30 4.71 -7.00 -2.18
CA ALA A 30 5.65 -7.27 -3.25
C ALA A 30 5.55 -8.76 -3.58
N ILE A 31 5.16 -9.08 -4.79
CA ILE A 31 4.84 -10.44 -5.24
C ILE A 31 5.44 -10.72 -6.62
N VAL A 32 5.34 -11.93 -7.09
CA VAL A 32 5.56 -12.28 -8.50
C VAL A 32 4.23 -12.59 -9.15
N THR A 33 3.93 -11.89 -10.26
CA THR A 33 2.73 -12.19 -11.05
C THR A 33 3.11 -12.98 -12.29
N GLU A 34 2.36 -14.02 -12.56
CA GLU A 34 2.37 -14.78 -13.81
C GLU A 34 1.21 -14.31 -14.67
N LEU A 35 1.52 -13.63 -15.76
CA LEU A 35 0.52 -13.21 -16.76
C LEU A 35 0.31 -14.33 -17.73
N GLN A 36 -0.91 -14.82 -17.83
CA GLN A 36 -1.32 -15.80 -18.84
C GLN A 36 -1.93 -15.07 -20.03
N GLU A 37 -1.42 -15.38 -21.22
CA GLU A 37 -1.86 -14.81 -22.48
C GLU A 37 -2.30 -15.95 -23.41
N THR A 38 -3.44 -15.76 -24.09
CA THR A 38 -3.88 -16.70 -25.13
C THR A 38 -3.25 -16.30 -26.44
N GLU A 39 -2.44 -17.15 -27.04
CA GLU A 39 -1.90 -16.90 -28.38
C GLU A 39 -2.99 -16.92 -29.44
N ALA A 40 -2.79 -16.20 -30.53
CA ALA A 40 -3.70 -16.15 -31.67
C ALA A 40 -3.98 -17.51 -32.33
N ARG A 41 -3.17 -18.53 -32.02
CA ARG A 41 -3.31 -19.92 -32.49
C ARG A 41 -3.88 -20.88 -31.45
N GLY A 42 -4.38 -20.36 -30.30
CA GLY A 42 -5.00 -21.18 -29.24
C GLY A 42 -4.03 -21.82 -28.25
N GLY A 43 -2.75 -21.39 -28.20
CA GLY A 43 -1.80 -21.75 -27.15
C GLY A 43 -1.89 -20.81 -25.95
N LEU A 44 -1.53 -21.30 -24.76
CA LEU A 44 -1.32 -20.47 -23.57
C LEU A 44 0.18 -20.20 -23.43
N THR A 45 0.55 -18.92 -23.36
CA THR A 45 1.89 -18.49 -22.93
C THR A 45 1.79 -17.84 -21.57
N SER A 46 2.85 -18.00 -20.76
CA SER A 46 2.93 -17.30 -19.51
C SER A 46 4.23 -16.51 -19.42
N ARG A 47 4.12 -15.30 -18.85
CA ARG A 47 5.26 -14.45 -18.50
C ARG A 47 5.18 -14.10 -17.04
N SER A 48 6.28 -14.19 -16.31
CA SER A 48 6.31 -13.79 -14.92
C SER A 48 7.10 -12.50 -14.72
N TYR A 49 6.60 -11.61 -13.91
CA TYR A 49 7.25 -10.34 -13.55
C TYR A 49 7.08 -10.02 -12.08
N VAL A 50 7.97 -9.17 -11.59
CA VAL A 50 7.90 -8.65 -10.22
C VAL A 50 6.83 -7.57 -10.17
N SER A 51 5.91 -7.67 -9.21
CA SER A 51 4.72 -6.82 -9.09
C SER A 51 4.31 -6.63 -7.63
N GLY A 52 3.15 -6.08 -7.42
CA GLY A 52 2.57 -5.73 -6.13
C GLY A 52 2.27 -4.24 -6.06
N SER A 53 1.20 -3.86 -5.41
CA SER A 53 0.75 -2.47 -5.37
C SER A 53 1.82 -1.57 -4.77
N ALA A 54 2.33 -1.90 -3.59
CA ALA A 54 3.39 -1.13 -2.95
C ALA A 54 4.69 -1.12 -3.77
N LEU A 55 5.03 -2.25 -4.40
CA LEU A 55 6.21 -2.31 -5.25
C LEU A 55 6.05 -1.41 -6.47
N ASN A 56 4.88 -1.38 -7.11
CA ASN A 56 4.61 -0.54 -8.27
C ASN A 56 4.68 0.95 -7.92
N VAL A 57 4.10 1.38 -6.79
CA VAL A 57 4.23 2.75 -6.26
C VAL A 57 5.70 3.09 -6.02
N THR A 58 6.46 2.17 -5.42
CA THR A 58 7.89 2.34 -5.16
C THR A 58 8.67 2.54 -6.45
N MET A 59 8.40 1.72 -7.48
CA MET A 59 9.05 1.82 -8.79
C MET A 59 8.70 3.13 -9.50
N ALA A 60 7.45 3.58 -9.42
CA ALA A 60 7.02 4.85 -9.99
C ALA A 60 7.76 6.03 -9.35
N LEU A 61 7.83 6.07 -8.02
CA LEU A 61 8.58 7.10 -7.29
C LEU A 61 10.07 7.10 -7.65
N ALA A 62 10.70 5.93 -7.72
CA ALA A 62 12.10 5.81 -8.11
C ALA A 62 12.35 6.32 -9.54
N ARG A 63 11.46 6.02 -10.51
CA ARG A 63 11.55 6.55 -11.89
C ARG A 63 11.42 8.07 -11.95
N LEU A 64 10.68 8.67 -11.03
CA LEU A 64 10.57 10.12 -10.87
C LEU A 64 11.75 10.76 -10.13
N GLY A 65 12.77 9.97 -9.78
CA GLY A 65 13.95 10.45 -9.05
C GLY A 65 13.71 10.70 -7.55
N VAL A 66 12.59 10.23 -6.99
CA VAL A 66 12.30 10.37 -5.57
C VAL A 66 13.06 9.29 -4.78
N PRO A 67 13.86 9.64 -3.76
CA PRO A 67 14.44 8.67 -2.86
C PRO A 67 13.32 7.87 -2.18
N VAL A 68 13.35 6.54 -2.31
CA VAL A 68 12.27 5.67 -1.83
C VAL A 68 12.82 4.41 -1.16
N ALA A 69 12.09 3.94 -0.14
CA ALA A 69 12.32 2.66 0.50
C ALA A 69 11.02 1.84 0.53
N LEU A 70 11.14 0.54 0.27
CA LEU A 70 10.03 -0.40 0.34
C LEU A 70 10.11 -1.24 1.62
N ILE A 71 8.97 -1.39 2.30
CA ILE A 71 8.76 -2.36 3.38
C ILE A 71 7.69 -3.33 2.92
N ALA A 72 8.06 -4.59 2.72
CA ALA A 72 7.16 -5.64 2.26
C ALA A 72 7.56 -7.01 2.83
N SER A 73 6.65 -7.97 2.73
CA SER A 73 6.91 -9.36 3.11
C SER A 73 7.31 -10.17 1.89
N ILE A 74 8.43 -10.90 1.96
CA ILE A 74 8.90 -11.84 0.94
C ILE A 74 9.54 -13.06 1.58
N GLY A 75 9.60 -14.18 0.85
CA GLY A 75 10.30 -15.39 1.26
C GLY A 75 11.81 -15.30 1.07
N ASP A 76 12.50 -16.30 1.63
CA ASP A 76 13.90 -16.58 1.32
C ASP A 76 13.95 -17.68 0.26
N ASP A 77 13.46 -17.38 -0.92
CA ASP A 77 13.24 -18.25 -2.05
C ASP A 77 13.66 -17.58 -3.37
N PRO A 78 13.65 -18.28 -4.52
CA PRO A 78 14.04 -17.70 -5.81
C PRO A 78 13.28 -16.43 -6.20
N ASP A 79 11.99 -16.34 -5.89
CA ASP A 79 11.17 -15.16 -6.18
C ASP A 79 11.54 -13.99 -5.27
N GLY A 80 11.81 -14.23 -3.99
CA GLY A 80 12.35 -13.23 -3.07
C GLY A 80 13.71 -12.70 -3.51
N VAL A 81 14.59 -13.59 -4.00
CA VAL A 81 15.87 -13.18 -4.61
C VAL A 81 15.65 -12.30 -5.83
N ARG A 82 14.69 -12.65 -6.68
CA ARG A 82 14.30 -11.88 -7.88
C ARG A 82 13.80 -10.49 -7.53
N ILE A 83 12.91 -10.37 -6.53
CA ILE A 83 12.41 -9.07 -6.04
C ILE A 83 13.57 -8.23 -5.50
N ARG A 84 14.44 -8.79 -4.64
CA ARG A 84 15.60 -8.08 -4.11
C ARG A 84 16.53 -7.58 -5.21
N ALA A 85 16.79 -8.40 -6.22
CA ALA A 85 17.63 -8.05 -7.35
C ALA A 85 17.01 -6.91 -8.17
N HIS A 86 15.68 -6.98 -8.41
CA HIS A 86 14.94 -5.94 -9.11
C HIS A 86 15.03 -4.59 -8.40
N LEU A 87 14.75 -4.53 -7.12
CA LEU A 87 14.82 -3.30 -6.32
C LEU A 87 16.25 -2.72 -6.27
N ARG A 88 17.26 -3.59 -6.08
CA ARG A 88 18.67 -3.18 -6.07
C ARG A 88 19.12 -2.58 -7.39
N LYS A 89 18.68 -3.14 -8.53
CA LYS A 89 18.97 -2.61 -9.87
C LYS A 89 18.49 -1.15 -10.03
N HIS A 90 17.43 -0.77 -9.33
CA HIS A 90 16.85 0.58 -9.39
C HIS A 90 17.28 1.47 -8.21
N GLY A 91 18.27 1.06 -7.43
CA GLY A 91 18.79 1.85 -6.30
C GLY A 91 17.79 2.01 -5.14
N ILE A 92 16.79 1.15 -5.05
CA ILE A 92 15.73 1.23 -4.05
C ILE A 92 16.18 0.53 -2.77
N ARG A 93 16.05 1.23 -1.63
CA ARG A 93 16.26 0.61 -0.32
C ARG A 93 15.11 -0.34 -0.02
N PHE A 94 15.45 -1.56 0.39
CA PHE A 94 14.46 -2.58 0.71
C PHE A 94 14.67 -3.10 2.15
N ALA A 95 13.63 -2.99 2.97
CA ALA A 95 13.58 -3.49 4.35
C ALA A 95 12.53 -4.62 4.45
N PRO A 96 12.87 -5.85 4.01
CA PRO A 96 11.91 -6.94 3.96
C PRO A 96 11.60 -7.56 5.31
N SER A 97 10.36 -8.03 5.48
CA SER A 97 10.02 -9.04 6.46
C SER A 97 10.11 -10.41 5.80
N VAL A 98 10.91 -11.32 6.38
CA VAL A 98 11.03 -12.67 5.83
C VAL A 98 9.81 -13.49 6.22
N SER A 99 9.07 -13.97 5.21
CA SER A 99 7.92 -14.85 5.35
C SER A 99 8.34 -16.31 5.30
N LEU A 100 7.86 -17.10 6.26
CA LEU A 100 8.06 -18.56 6.25
C LEU A 100 7.12 -19.26 5.23
N ALA A 101 6.07 -18.60 4.80
CA ALA A 101 5.17 -19.11 3.76
C ALA A 101 5.73 -18.95 2.34
N GLY A 102 6.85 -18.23 2.20
CA GLY A 102 7.45 -17.93 0.91
C GLY A 102 7.09 -16.54 0.39
N THR A 103 7.53 -16.25 -0.83
CA THR A 103 7.18 -15.05 -1.59
C THR A 103 5.82 -15.23 -2.25
N GLY A 104 4.92 -14.27 -2.07
CA GLY A 104 3.58 -14.31 -2.65
C GLY A 104 3.60 -14.34 -4.17
N ARG A 105 2.68 -15.09 -4.76
CA ARG A 105 2.45 -15.18 -6.19
C ARG A 105 1.01 -14.88 -6.54
N ALA A 106 0.83 -14.29 -7.72
CA ALA A 106 -0.46 -14.14 -8.37
C ALA A 106 -0.41 -14.74 -9.78
N ILE A 107 -1.53 -15.28 -10.23
CA ILE A 107 -1.78 -15.58 -11.63
C ILE A 107 -2.78 -14.54 -12.12
N SER A 108 -2.45 -13.87 -13.22
CA SER A 108 -3.32 -12.92 -13.91
C SER A 108 -3.83 -13.57 -15.19
N GLU A 109 -5.14 -13.75 -15.29
CA GLU A 109 -5.83 -14.30 -16.45
C GLU A 109 -6.61 -13.19 -17.16
N PRO A 110 -6.57 -13.14 -18.51
CA PRO A 110 -7.36 -12.18 -19.25
C PRO A 110 -8.85 -12.41 -19.02
N ALA A 111 -9.60 -11.31 -18.83
CA ALA A 111 -11.05 -11.31 -18.72
C ALA A 111 -11.62 -10.10 -19.48
N ASP A 112 -12.94 -10.14 -19.76
CA ASP A 112 -13.66 -9.00 -20.30
C ASP A 112 -13.71 -7.89 -19.23
N GLY A 113 -12.84 -6.88 -19.33
CA GLY A 113 -12.65 -5.83 -18.33
C GLY A 113 -11.31 -5.93 -17.61
N GLU A 114 -11.33 -5.91 -16.26
CA GLU A 114 -10.10 -6.09 -15.49
C GLU A 114 -9.67 -7.56 -15.44
N PRO A 115 -8.36 -7.85 -15.48
CA PRO A 115 -7.85 -9.21 -15.36
C PRO A 115 -8.27 -9.86 -14.04
N LEU A 116 -8.58 -11.15 -14.10
CA LEU A 116 -8.84 -11.96 -12.91
C LEU A 116 -7.50 -12.35 -12.27
N TYR A 117 -7.44 -12.18 -10.95
CA TYR A 117 -6.26 -12.55 -10.18
C TYR A 117 -6.56 -13.73 -9.24
N THR A 118 -5.71 -14.75 -9.30
CA THR A 118 -5.67 -15.83 -8.31
C THR A 118 -4.38 -15.72 -7.50
N PHE A 119 -4.49 -15.77 -6.17
CA PHE A 119 -3.36 -15.60 -5.25
C PHE A 119 -3.08 -16.90 -4.51
N ASP A 120 -1.79 -17.19 -4.28
CA ASP A 120 -1.38 -18.33 -3.46
C ASP A 120 -1.45 -18.02 -1.95
N ASP A 121 -1.19 -19.03 -1.13
CA ASP A 121 -1.23 -18.91 0.32
C ASP A 121 -0.11 -17.99 0.86
N ALA A 122 1.01 -17.91 0.16
CA ALA A 122 2.11 -17.02 0.53
C ALA A 122 1.71 -15.55 0.34
N ALA A 123 0.97 -15.22 -0.73
CA ALA A 123 0.41 -13.88 -0.94
C ALA A 123 -0.62 -13.52 0.12
N ARG A 124 -1.45 -14.48 0.59
CA ARG A 124 -2.38 -14.26 1.71
C ARG A 124 -1.66 -14.08 3.03
N ALA A 125 -0.55 -14.80 3.24
CA ALA A 125 0.27 -14.73 4.46
C ALA A 125 1.25 -13.54 4.51
N ARG A 126 1.09 -12.51 3.65
CA ARG A 126 1.95 -11.33 3.55
C ARG A 126 1.97 -10.48 4.82
N ARG A 127 2.78 -10.88 5.81
CA ARG A 127 2.86 -10.17 7.10
C ARG A 127 4.17 -9.43 7.26
N ILE A 128 4.06 -8.14 7.62
CA ILE A 128 5.20 -7.27 7.95
C ILE A 128 5.46 -7.33 9.45
N ARG A 129 6.73 -7.41 9.84
CA ARG A 129 7.12 -7.53 11.25
C ARG A 129 7.11 -6.21 11.98
N PHE A 130 7.40 -5.11 11.27
CA PHE A 130 7.65 -3.80 11.85
C PHE A 130 8.75 -3.86 12.92
N ASP A 131 9.90 -4.41 12.55
CA ASP A 131 11.09 -4.45 13.39
C ASP A 131 11.71 -3.06 13.60
N ASP A 132 12.73 -2.98 14.43
CA ASP A 132 13.36 -1.69 14.79
C ASP A 132 13.91 -0.93 13.57
N GLU A 133 14.45 -1.63 12.56
CA GLU A 133 14.92 -1.01 11.32
C GLU A 133 13.76 -0.42 10.53
N GLN A 134 12.70 -1.18 10.33
CA GLN A 134 11.49 -0.74 9.61
C GLN A 134 10.83 0.44 10.32
N VAL A 135 10.69 0.37 11.64
CA VAL A 135 10.14 1.46 12.46
C VAL A 135 11.02 2.71 12.40
N ALA A 136 12.34 2.56 12.42
CA ALA A 136 13.27 3.68 12.28
C ALA A 136 13.14 4.36 10.91
N LEU A 137 13.00 3.59 9.82
CA LEU A 137 12.74 4.09 8.48
C LEU A 137 11.43 4.90 8.41
N ILE A 138 10.33 4.32 8.93
CA ILE A 138 9.01 4.97 8.97
C ILE A 138 9.09 6.30 9.73
N ARG A 139 9.79 6.34 10.86
CA ARG A 139 9.93 7.55 11.68
C ARG A 139 10.72 8.66 11.00
N ALA A 140 11.74 8.30 10.23
CA ALA A 140 12.60 9.26 9.52
C ALA A 140 11.96 9.78 8.23
N ALA A 141 11.02 9.03 7.64
CA ALA A 141 10.44 9.31 6.33
C ALA A 141 9.71 10.66 6.28
N PRO A 142 9.87 11.45 5.22
CA PRO A 142 9.05 12.64 4.98
C PRO A 142 7.59 12.28 4.71
N PHE A 143 7.35 11.20 3.97
CA PHE A 143 6.03 10.63 3.69
C PHE A 143 6.06 9.11 3.84
N VAL A 144 4.93 8.55 4.25
CA VAL A 144 4.69 7.12 4.32
C VAL A 144 3.47 6.80 3.45
N ALA A 145 3.66 5.98 2.43
CA ALA A 145 2.58 5.47 1.58
C ALA A 145 2.25 4.03 1.98
N ILE A 146 0.98 3.72 2.12
CA ILE A 146 0.50 2.37 2.40
C ILE A 146 -0.37 1.94 1.22
N SER A 147 0.00 0.86 0.54
CA SER A 147 -0.70 0.37 -0.65
C SER A 147 -0.71 -1.16 -0.68
N GLY A 148 -1.89 -1.78 -0.89
CA GLY A 148 -2.03 -3.24 -0.90
C GLY A 148 -1.72 -3.91 0.45
N PHE A 149 -2.01 -3.24 1.56
CA PHE A 149 -1.77 -3.76 2.91
C PHE A 149 -2.95 -4.63 3.39
N ALA A 150 -2.66 -5.65 4.22
CA ALA A 150 -3.68 -6.54 4.79
C ALA A 150 -4.40 -5.88 5.99
N PHE A 151 -5.30 -4.93 5.71
CA PHE A 151 -6.08 -4.25 6.76
C PHE A 151 -7.04 -5.19 7.49
N ASP A 152 -7.48 -6.27 6.89
CA ASP A 152 -8.32 -7.32 7.49
C ASP A 152 -7.58 -8.19 8.53
N ASP A 153 -6.25 -8.27 8.50
CA ASP A 153 -5.47 -8.93 9.55
C ASP A 153 -5.33 -8.02 10.79
N LYS A 154 -6.14 -8.28 11.83
CA LYS A 154 -6.16 -7.50 13.08
C LYS A 154 -4.79 -7.40 13.77
N LYS A 155 -3.91 -8.40 13.61
CA LYS A 155 -2.55 -8.35 14.18
C LYS A 155 -1.66 -7.43 13.38
N GLN A 156 -1.77 -7.48 12.05
CA GLN A 156 -1.04 -6.58 11.15
C GLN A 156 -1.49 -5.13 11.36
N HIS A 157 -2.79 -4.89 11.38
CA HIS A 157 -3.34 -3.56 11.63
C HIS A 157 -2.86 -2.96 12.95
N ARG A 158 -2.88 -3.72 14.05
CA ARG A 158 -2.36 -3.24 15.34
C ARG A 158 -0.88 -2.86 15.27
N ARG A 159 -0.04 -3.68 14.61
CA ARG A 159 1.39 -3.38 14.44
C ARG A 159 1.62 -2.15 13.55
N LEU A 160 0.80 -1.99 12.51
CA LEU A 160 0.83 -0.80 11.67
C LEU A 160 0.52 0.46 12.50
N LEU A 161 -0.54 0.44 13.31
CA LEU A 161 -0.88 1.54 14.22
C LEU A 161 0.30 1.91 15.14
N GLU A 162 0.97 0.92 15.73
CA GLU A 162 2.13 1.14 16.59
C GLU A 162 3.33 1.74 15.83
N ALA A 163 3.55 1.32 14.58
CA ALA A 163 4.66 1.77 13.75
C ALA A 163 4.44 3.16 13.14
N VAL A 164 3.21 3.44 12.67
CA VAL A 164 2.85 4.64 11.89
C VAL A 164 2.23 5.74 12.76
N ILE A 165 2.21 5.59 14.11
CA ILE A 165 1.72 6.63 15.01
C ILE A 165 2.47 7.93 14.74
N ARG A 166 1.93 8.81 13.88
CA ARG A 166 2.39 10.20 13.72
C ARG A 166 1.57 11.06 12.78
N PRO A 167 1.85 12.42 12.82
CA PRO A 167 0.83 13.38 12.50
C PRO A 167 0.37 13.28 11.04
N GLN A 168 -0.86 13.62 10.90
CA GLN A 168 -1.78 13.65 9.77
C GLN A 168 -1.23 14.15 8.43
N GLU A 169 -0.08 14.81 8.41
CA GLU A 169 0.42 15.51 7.22
C GLU A 169 1.34 14.67 6.33
N ARG A 170 1.53 13.36 6.63
CA ARG A 170 2.55 12.56 5.94
C ARG A 170 2.10 11.17 5.52
N LEU A 171 0.86 10.80 5.81
CA LEU A 171 0.33 9.49 5.47
C LEU A 171 -0.43 9.56 4.14
N LEU A 172 -0.07 8.68 3.23
CA LEU A 172 -0.73 8.47 1.95
C LEU A 172 -1.34 7.08 1.98
N LEU A 173 -2.64 6.98 1.75
CA LEU A 173 -3.39 5.72 1.81
C LEU A 173 -3.90 5.33 0.43
N ASP A 174 -3.70 4.07 0.09
CA ASP A 174 -4.27 3.39 -1.06
C ASP A 174 -4.70 1.99 -0.61
N PRO A 175 -6.00 1.72 -0.40
CA PRO A 175 -6.46 0.43 0.10
C PRO A 175 -6.11 -0.69 -0.87
N ASN A 176 -6.30 -0.47 -2.16
CA ASN A 176 -6.02 -1.41 -3.24
C ASN A 176 -6.43 -2.85 -2.88
N PRO A 177 -7.69 -3.09 -2.51
CA PRO A 177 -8.19 -4.40 -2.18
C PRO A 177 -8.13 -5.29 -3.43
N ARG A 178 -7.92 -6.58 -3.21
CA ARG A 178 -7.98 -7.57 -4.29
C ARG A 178 -8.85 -8.73 -3.87
N LEU A 179 -9.80 -9.10 -4.73
CA LEU A 179 -10.54 -10.36 -4.56
C LEU A 179 -9.56 -11.51 -4.38
N GLY A 180 -9.79 -12.36 -3.39
CA GLY A 180 -8.90 -13.48 -3.03
C GLY A 180 -7.72 -13.11 -2.11
N LEU A 181 -7.51 -11.82 -1.79
CA LEU A 181 -6.59 -11.38 -0.74
C LEU A 181 -7.30 -10.79 0.49
N VAL A 182 -8.49 -10.26 0.33
CA VAL A 182 -9.33 -9.79 1.44
C VAL A 182 -10.16 -10.95 1.96
N GLU A 183 -9.90 -11.37 3.21
CA GLU A 183 -10.61 -12.49 3.87
C GLU A 183 -11.82 -11.99 4.67
N ASP A 184 -11.73 -10.80 5.27
CA ASP A 184 -12.79 -10.17 6.07
C ASP A 184 -12.98 -8.71 5.59
N PRO A 185 -13.89 -8.47 4.62
CA PRO A 185 -14.13 -7.13 4.08
C PRO A 185 -14.57 -6.12 5.13
N VAL A 186 -15.38 -6.52 6.11
CA VAL A 186 -15.82 -5.64 7.19
C VAL A 186 -14.64 -5.19 8.06
N ALA A 187 -13.80 -6.14 8.47
CA ALA A 187 -12.60 -5.80 9.23
C ALA A 187 -11.61 -4.96 8.40
N PHE A 188 -11.56 -5.18 7.08
CA PHE A 188 -10.73 -4.40 6.18
C PHE A 188 -11.15 -2.93 6.19
N VAL A 189 -12.43 -2.66 5.97
CA VAL A 189 -13.02 -1.31 5.96
C VAL A 189 -12.83 -0.64 7.33
N ASP A 190 -13.27 -1.28 8.42
CA ASP A 190 -13.16 -0.76 9.78
C ASP A 190 -11.73 -0.33 10.13
N ASN A 191 -10.74 -1.14 9.72
CA ASN A 191 -9.34 -0.88 10.03
C ASN A 191 -8.72 0.16 9.08
N PHE A 192 -9.12 0.20 7.81
CA PHE A 192 -8.68 1.20 6.84
C PHE A 192 -9.17 2.59 7.24
N GLU A 193 -10.46 2.75 7.55
CA GLU A 193 -11.08 4.01 7.95
C GLU A 193 -10.43 4.66 9.16
N ARG A 194 -9.91 3.87 10.10
CA ARG A 194 -9.15 4.37 11.27
C ARG A 194 -7.90 5.16 10.88
N HIS A 195 -7.34 4.93 9.69
CA HIS A 195 -6.20 5.67 9.17
C HIS A 195 -6.60 6.89 8.34
N VAL A 196 -7.80 6.93 7.81
CA VAL A 196 -8.29 7.98 6.90
C VAL A 196 -8.20 9.36 7.55
N SER A 197 -8.62 9.51 8.80
CA SER A 197 -8.55 10.78 9.54
C SER A 197 -7.13 11.29 9.77
N SER A 198 -6.13 10.41 9.63
CA SER A 198 -4.71 10.71 9.75
C SER A 198 -4.00 10.83 8.40
N ALA A 199 -4.74 10.68 7.30
CA ALA A 199 -4.16 10.72 5.96
C ALA A 199 -4.15 12.14 5.41
N LEU A 200 -3.01 12.53 4.84
CA LEU A 200 -2.91 13.70 3.97
C LEU A 200 -3.69 13.44 2.68
N PHE A 201 -3.63 12.20 2.22
CA PHE A 201 -4.14 11.81 0.94
C PHE A 201 -4.66 10.37 0.98
N THR A 202 -5.87 10.15 0.48
CA THR A 202 -6.46 8.83 0.29
C THR A 202 -6.78 8.63 -1.19
N HIS A 203 -6.32 7.53 -1.78
CA HIS A 203 -6.71 7.10 -3.11
C HIS A 203 -7.88 6.13 -3.02
N LEU A 204 -8.84 6.25 -3.93
CA LEU A 204 -9.88 5.28 -4.19
C LEU A 204 -10.12 5.17 -5.69
N SER A 205 -10.17 3.95 -6.21
CA SER A 205 -10.72 3.68 -7.53
C SER A 205 -12.21 3.36 -7.48
N ASP A 206 -12.88 3.38 -8.62
CA ASP A 206 -14.25 2.90 -8.76
C ASP A 206 -14.37 1.42 -8.31
N ASN A 207 -13.39 0.57 -8.65
CA ASN A 207 -13.36 -0.81 -8.19
C ASN A 207 -13.15 -0.95 -6.67
N ASP A 208 -12.37 -0.05 -6.05
CA ASP A 208 -12.21 -0.05 -4.60
C ASP A 208 -13.52 0.32 -3.90
N ALA A 209 -14.25 1.31 -4.45
CA ALA A 209 -15.54 1.75 -3.96
C ALA A 209 -16.58 0.62 -4.02
N ASP A 210 -16.67 -0.06 -5.17
CA ASP A 210 -17.56 -1.21 -5.35
C ASP A 210 -17.21 -2.37 -4.39
N LEU A 211 -15.93 -2.71 -4.28
CA LEU A 211 -15.51 -3.89 -3.52
C LEU A 211 -15.56 -3.70 -1.99
N LEU A 212 -15.25 -2.51 -1.49
CA LEU A 212 -15.13 -2.24 -0.06
C LEU A 212 -16.41 -1.63 0.53
N PHE A 213 -17.09 -0.77 -0.23
CA PHE A 213 -18.18 0.06 0.29
C PHE A 213 -19.53 -0.28 -0.36
N GLU A 214 -19.55 -1.10 -1.42
CA GLU A 214 -20.77 -1.40 -2.22
C GLU A 214 -21.49 -0.11 -2.65
N ALA A 215 -20.73 0.96 -2.93
CA ALA A 215 -21.22 2.30 -3.16
C ALA A 215 -20.57 2.94 -4.41
N PRO A 216 -21.25 3.91 -5.04
CA PRO A 216 -20.64 4.73 -6.08
C PRO A 216 -19.40 5.47 -5.57
N LEU A 217 -18.40 5.65 -6.46
CA LEU A 217 -17.15 6.32 -6.10
C LEU A 217 -17.34 7.72 -5.50
N ASP A 218 -18.37 8.47 -5.94
CA ASP A 218 -18.68 9.81 -5.41
C ASP A 218 -19.11 9.74 -3.94
N GLU A 219 -19.95 8.76 -3.60
CA GLU A 219 -20.40 8.51 -2.23
C GLU A 219 -19.23 8.08 -1.34
N ALA A 220 -18.47 7.06 -1.75
CA ALA A 220 -17.29 6.64 -1.02
C ALA A 220 -16.25 7.76 -0.85
N THR A 221 -16.08 8.64 -1.86
CA THR A 221 -15.21 9.82 -1.77
C THR A 221 -15.70 10.80 -0.70
N SER A 222 -17.02 11.07 -0.65
CA SER A 222 -17.62 11.93 0.36
C SER A 222 -17.41 11.37 1.76
N ASP A 223 -17.63 10.09 1.94
CA ASP A 223 -17.45 9.42 3.23
C ASP A 223 -15.99 9.51 3.73
N MET A 224 -15.00 9.35 2.82
CA MET A 224 -13.60 9.53 3.19
C MET A 224 -13.30 10.96 3.68
N LEU A 225 -13.90 11.97 3.04
CA LEU A 225 -13.75 13.35 3.48
C LEU A 225 -14.44 13.58 4.84
N ASP A 226 -15.61 12.99 5.05
CA ASP A 226 -16.33 13.08 6.32
C ASP A 226 -15.61 12.39 7.46
N LEU A 227 -14.96 11.26 7.19
CA LEU A 227 -14.07 10.55 8.12
C LEU A 227 -12.80 11.35 8.46
N GLY A 228 -12.46 12.36 7.69
CA GLY A 228 -11.37 13.28 8.01
C GLY A 228 -10.20 13.29 7.04
N ALA A 229 -10.27 12.60 5.91
CA ALA A 229 -9.26 12.74 4.86
C ALA A 229 -9.07 14.21 4.48
N THR A 230 -7.82 14.63 4.31
CA THR A 230 -7.54 15.99 3.85
C THR A 230 -7.82 16.12 2.36
N HIS A 231 -7.41 15.11 1.59
CA HIS A 231 -7.62 15.01 0.15
C HIS A 231 -7.97 13.58 -0.24
N VAL A 232 -8.80 13.43 -1.26
CA VAL A 232 -9.11 12.15 -1.90
C VAL A 232 -8.78 12.25 -3.39
N LEU A 233 -8.02 11.29 -3.92
CA LEU A 233 -7.88 11.05 -5.35
C LEU A 233 -8.84 9.92 -5.73
N ALA A 234 -9.90 10.27 -6.42
CA ALA A 234 -10.87 9.33 -6.96
C ALA A 234 -10.53 9.03 -8.42
N THR A 235 -10.35 7.75 -8.80
CA THR A 235 -9.97 7.34 -10.16
C THR A 235 -11.00 6.41 -10.77
N GLU A 236 -11.24 6.55 -12.07
CA GLU A 236 -12.27 5.83 -12.82
C GLU A 236 -11.69 5.19 -14.11
N GLY A 237 -10.55 4.53 -13.97
CA GLY A 237 -9.85 3.89 -15.09
C GLY A 237 -9.59 4.88 -16.24
N ASN A 238 -10.03 4.54 -17.45
CA ASN A 238 -9.84 5.39 -18.64
C ASN A 238 -10.66 6.70 -18.62
N ARG A 239 -11.61 6.84 -17.71
CA ARG A 239 -12.37 8.08 -17.50
C ARG A 239 -11.56 9.15 -16.76
N GLY A 240 -10.41 8.78 -16.21
CA GLY A 240 -9.49 9.70 -15.55
C GLY A 240 -9.62 9.69 -14.03
N GLY A 241 -9.31 10.83 -13.40
CA GLY A 241 -9.39 10.95 -11.94
C GLY A 241 -9.71 12.36 -11.49
N ARG A 242 -10.13 12.48 -10.25
CA ARG A 242 -10.50 13.75 -9.60
C ARG A 242 -9.76 13.87 -8.28
N TRP A 243 -9.26 15.06 -8.03
CA TRP A 243 -8.68 15.45 -6.75
C TRP A 243 -9.71 16.27 -5.98
N VAL A 244 -10.18 15.74 -4.88
CA VAL A 244 -11.25 16.32 -4.08
C VAL A 244 -10.77 16.65 -2.67
N ASN A 245 -11.20 17.77 -2.11
CA ASN A 245 -10.98 18.11 -0.71
C ASN A 245 -12.25 18.75 -0.12
N ARG A 246 -12.26 18.99 1.18
CA ARG A 246 -13.44 19.60 1.88
C ARG A 246 -13.83 20.99 1.38
N ALA A 247 -12.94 21.71 0.70
CA ALA A 247 -13.25 23.00 0.09
C ALA A 247 -13.93 22.86 -1.29
N GLY A 248 -14.10 21.62 -1.77
CA GLY A 248 -14.74 21.34 -3.05
C GLY A 248 -13.88 21.67 -4.26
N ILE A 249 -12.56 21.78 -4.10
CA ILE A 249 -11.65 22.03 -5.22
C ILE A 249 -11.50 20.71 -5.99
N ASP A 250 -12.13 20.68 -7.13
CA ASP A 250 -12.03 19.59 -8.10
C ASP A 250 -10.95 19.96 -9.14
N VAL A 251 -9.80 19.32 -9.06
CA VAL A 251 -8.79 19.41 -10.12
C VAL A 251 -8.97 18.21 -11.04
N GLN A 252 -9.40 18.49 -12.23
CA GLN A 252 -9.97 17.52 -13.13
C GLN A 252 -8.98 16.84 -14.08
N LYS A 253 -9.36 15.60 -14.41
CA LYS A 253 -9.44 14.88 -15.70
C LYS A 253 -8.26 15.06 -16.67
N GLY A 254 -7.43 14.03 -16.71
CA GLY A 254 -6.83 13.62 -17.97
C GLY A 254 -7.61 12.42 -18.53
N ASN A 255 -8.03 12.44 -19.77
CA ASN A 255 -8.28 11.20 -20.48
C ASN A 255 -6.92 10.52 -20.62
N PHE A 256 -6.69 9.48 -19.83
CA PHE A 256 -5.54 8.63 -20.06
C PHE A 256 -5.87 7.76 -21.28
N SER A 257 -5.46 8.22 -22.46
CA SER A 257 -5.36 7.31 -23.60
C SER A 257 -4.43 6.17 -23.17
N SER A 258 -4.85 4.93 -23.46
CA SER A 258 -4.05 3.72 -23.26
C SER A 258 -2.59 4.02 -23.59
N TRP A 259 -1.69 3.69 -22.66
CA TRP A 259 -0.28 3.62 -22.95
C TRP A 259 -0.09 2.44 -23.91
N GLU A 260 -0.15 2.73 -25.20
CA GLU A 260 0.43 1.84 -26.19
C GLU A 260 1.94 1.99 -26.04
N GLU A 261 2.59 0.88 -25.70
CA GLU A 261 4.05 0.76 -25.67
C GLU A 261 4.69 0.92 -27.06
#